data_72b03221bdad6d11bd7f7817a7e7de46
#
_entry.id   72b03221bdad6d11bd7f7817a7e7de46
#
_cell.length_a   1.000
_cell.length_b   1.000
_cell.length_c   1.000
_cell.angle_alpha   90.00
_cell.angle_beta   90.00
_cell.angle_gamma   90.00
#
_symmetry.space_group_name_H-M   'P 1'
#
loop_
_entity.id
_entity.type
_entity.pdbx_description
1 polymer ?
#
loop_
_entity_poly.entity_id
_entity_poly.type
_entity_poly.pdbx_seq_one_letter_code
_entity_poly.pdbx_strand_id
1 'polypeptide(L)'
;TKISKNPPAIKPKWHGVEKPKVISREEWGARPPESGYSNHPYFRKLTLHHAAGWATKTLDEGKAAVKSIQEFHQDGRGWSDIGYHFLVDMDGNIYQGRPETVLGAHVGGANTGNIGVCVLGCYHPPETSLPCYDEMTYATEKSLIHLYSWIADTYGVDPNVLKGHRDYFGTTSCPGDNVWPMLPQMRADIVLFIQFGQQPTRYALFQNYPNPFNATTTLHYDVPEISQVTLTIYDILGREVITLVNEEQHYGYKRIDWDGRGKTGHLVAPGIYFYRAVMGPLTETKKMVLLK
;
A
#
# COMPACT_ATOMS: atom_id res chain seq x y z
N THR A 1 -12.43 -45.03 -14.70
CA THR A 1 -12.92 -43.95 -13.81
C THR A 1 -11.98 -42.77 -13.96
N LYS A 2 -12.40 -41.73 -14.70
CA LYS A 2 -11.63 -40.49 -14.88
C LYS A 2 -11.72 -39.68 -13.59
N ILE A 3 -10.62 -39.57 -12.88
CA ILE A 3 -10.49 -38.66 -11.74
C ILE A 3 -10.57 -37.24 -12.30
N SER A 4 -11.59 -36.48 -11.90
CA SER A 4 -11.71 -35.06 -12.25
C SER A 4 -10.48 -34.30 -11.74
N LYS A 5 -9.74 -33.65 -12.64
CA LYS A 5 -8.50 -32.90 -12.35
C LYS A 5 -8.73 -31.56 -11.64
N ASN A 6 -9.94 -31.21 -11.31
CA ASN A 6 -10.25 -29.98 -10.57
C ASN A 6 -11.02 -30.35 -9.29
N PRO A 7 -10.44 -30.20 -8.08
CA PRO A 7 -11.25 -30.19 -6.89
C PRO A 7 -12.25 -29.03 -7.01
N PRO A 8 -13.52 -29.23 -6.56
CA PRO A 8 -14.49 -28.15 -6.56
C PRO A 8 -13.89 -26.97 -5.77
N ALA A 9 -13.81 -25.81 -6.41
CA ALA A 9 -13.48 -24.58 -5.71
C ALA A 9 -14.53 -24.39 -4.62
N ILE A 10 -14.14 -24.59 -3.36
CA ILE A 10 -14.93 -24.14 -2.22
C ILE A 10 -14.92 -22.62 -2.36
N LYS A 11 -16.00 -22.06 -2.91
CA LYS A 11 -16.24 -20.62 -2.88
C LYS A 11 -16.53 -20.29 -1.41
N PRO A 12 -15.66 -19.61 -0.69
CA PRO A 12 -16.04 -19.02 0.57
C PRO A 12 -17.25 -18.11 0.26
N LYS A 13 -18.23 -18.04 1.15
CA LYS A 13 -19.28 -17.02 1.07
C LYS A 13 -18.66 -15.70 1.50
N TRP A 14 -17.97 -15.03 0.60
CA TRP A 14 -17.44 -13.69 0.80
C TRP A 14 -18.57 -12.68 0.61
N HIS A 15 -18.47 -11.54 1.25
CA HIS A 15 -19.57 -10.58 1.42
C HIS A 15 -19.61 -9.46 0.37
N GLY A 16 -19.12 -9.67 -0.85
CA GLY A 16 -19.23 -8.68 -1.92
C GLY A 16 -18.39 -7.42 -1.65
N VAL A 17 -17.05 -7.57 -1.64
CA VAL A 17 -16.16 -6.42 -1.53
C VAL A 17 -16.29 -5.54 -2.77
N GLU A 18 -16.66 -4.28 -2.59
CA GLU A 18 -16.75 -3.33 -3.69
C GLU A 18 -15.38 -3.05 -4.32
N LYS A 19 -15.36 -2.89 -5.66
CA LYS A 19 -14.14 -2.50 -6.36
C LYS A 19 -13.71 -1.11 -5.90
N PRO A 20 -12.44 -0.93 -5.45
CA PRO A 20 -11.95 0.40 -5.14
C PRO A 20 -11.97 1.29 -6.38
N LYS A 21 -11.94 2.61 -6.18
CA LYS A 21 -11.79 3.54 -7.30
C LYS A 21 -10.45 3.28 -7.99
N VAL A 22 -10.50 3.00 -9.29
CA VAL A 22 -9.33 2.75 -10.13
C VAL A 22 -9.30 3.80 -11.23
N ILE A 23 -8.17 4.45 -11.38
CA ILE A 23 -7.89 5.38 -12.47
C ILE A 23 -7.69 4.55 -13.74
N SER A 24 -8.54 4.77 -14.71
CA SER A 24 -8.57 3.99 -15.94
C SER A 24 -7.34 4.24 -16.81
N ARG A 25 -7.11 3.35 -17.75
CA ARG A 25 -6.05 3.50 -18.77
C ARG A 25 -6.19 4.78 -19.58
N GLU A 26 -7.42 5.19 -19.88
CA GLU A 26 -7.70 6.43 -20.59
C GLU A 26 -7.32 7.66 -19.76
N GLU A 27 -7.67 7.67 -18.45
CA GLU A 27 -7.41 8.80 -17.54
C GLU A 27 -5.92 9.07 -17.32
N TRP A 28 -5.03 8.06 -17.40
CA TRP A 28 -3.58 8.26 -17.30
C TRP A 28 -2.87 8.28 -18.67
N GLY A 29 -3.63 8.21 -19.78
CA GLY A 29 -3.11 8.36 -21.14
C GLY A 29 -2.30 7.15 -21.61
N ALA A 30 -2.78 5.93 -21.32
CA ALA A 30 -2.14 4.69 -21.76
C ALA A 30 -2.07 4.57 -23.27
N ARG A 31 -0.97 4.02 -23.74
CA ARG A 31 -0.83 3.56 -25.12
C ARG A 31 -1.62 2.25 -25.31
N PRO A 32 -2.08 1.93 -26.52
CA PRO A 32 -2.62 0.60 -26.79
C PRO A 32 -1.53 -0.47 -26.64
N PRO A 33 -1.92 -1.73 -26.36
CA PRO A 33 -0.97 -2.84 -26.38
C PRO A 33 -0.48 -3.08 -27.81
N GLU A 34 0.79 -3.44 -27.98
CA GLU A 34 1.38 -3.71 -29.30
C GLU A 34 0.95 -5.07 -29.91
N SER A 35 0.43 -5.96 -29.08
CA SER A 35 -0.15 -7.23 -29.49
C SER A 35 -1.31 -7.63 -28.60
N GLY A 36 -2.14 -8.57 -29.05
CA GLY A 36 -3.26 -9.08 -28.27
C GLY A 36 -2.82 -9.74 -26.95
N TYR A 37 -3.74 -9.77 -25.99
CA TYR A 37 -3.53 -10.45 -24.72
C TYR A 37 -3.98 -11.91 -24.76
N SER A 38 -3.38 -12.73 -23.91
CA SER A 38 -3.88 -14.05 -23.56
C SER A 38 -4.64 -13.99 -22.23
N ASN A 39 -5.77 -14.65 -22.11
CA ASN A 39 -6.55 -14.67 -20.88
C ASN A 39 -5.94 -15.60 -19.82
N HIS A 40 -6.18 -15.29 -18.55
CA HIS A 40 -5.94 -16.22 -17.47
C HIS A 40 -6.87 -17.43 -17.56
N PRO A 41 -6.34 -18.66 -17.49
CA PRO A 41 -7.18 -19.86 -17.42
C PRO A 41 -7.80 -20.09 -16.03
N TYR A 42 -7.28 -19.44 -15.00
CA TYR A 42 -7.69 -19.48 -13.59
C TYR A 42 -6.97 -18.39 -12.81
N PHE A 43 -7.37 -18.17 -11.52
CA PHE A 43 -6.70 -17.25 -10.59
C PHE A 43 -6.30 -18.02 -9.33
N ARG A 44 -5.03 -17.97 -8.93
CA ARG A 44 -4.49 -18.70 -7.77
C ARG A 44 -3.31 -18.02 -7.10
N LYS A 45 -2.86 -16.88 -7.60
CA LYS A 45 -1.67 -16.18 -7.10
C LYS A 45 -1.92 -14.69 -7.05
N LEU A 46 -1.35 -14.06 -6.05
CA LEU A 46 -1.29 -12.62 -5.89
C LEU A 46 0.16 -12.23 -5.69
N THR A 47 0.62 -11.18 -6.36
CA THR A 47 2.01 -10.74 -6.23
C THR A 47 2.09 -9.24 -6.02
N LEU A 48 2.85 -8.85 -4.99
CA LEU A 48 3.22 -7.46 -4.74
C LEU A 48 4.62 -7.20 -5.29
N HIS A 49 4.73 -6.10 -6.03
CA HIS A 49 5.98 -5.54 -6.56
C HIS A 49 6.19 -4.13 -6.08
N HIS A 50 7.41 -3.63 -6.22
CA HIS A 50 7.71 -2.20 -6.24
C HIS A 50 8.30 -1.80 -7.60
N ALA A 51 8.17 -0.53 -7.95
CA ALA A 51 8.70 0.00 -9.21
C ALA A 51 10.21 0.21 -9.18
N ALA A 52 10.83 0.21 -8.00
CA ALA A 52 12.24 0.55 -7.76
C ALA A 52 12.61 1.96 -8.25
N GLY A 53 11.69 2.89 -8.13
CA GLY A 53 11.76 4.28 -8.55
C GLY A 53 10.36 4.87 -8.65
N TRP A 54 10.24 6.03 -9.28
CA TRP A 54 8.96 6.72 -9.51
C TRP A 54 8.14 6.97 -8.24
N ALA A 55 8.79 7.35 -7.14
CA ALA A 55 8.09 7.87 -5.97
C ALA A 55 7.31 9.12 -6.36
N THR A 56 6.02 9.17 -6.04
CA THR A 56 5.10 10.22 -6.50
C THR A 56 4.36 10.81 -5.31
N LYS A 57 4.08 12.11 -5.39
CA LYS A 57 3.42 12.87 -4.32
C LYS A 57 2.12 13.53 -4.78
N THR A 58 1.79 13.41 -6.05
CA THR A 58 0.55 13.98 -6.63
C THR A 58 -0.05 13.02 -7.64
N LEU A 59 -1.34 13.17 -7.89
CA LEU A 59 -2.07 12.37 -8.88
C LEU A 59 -1.46 12.50 -10.29
N ASP A 60 -1.02 13.68 -10.68
CA ASP A 60 -0.46 13.92 -12.01
C ASP A 60 0.93 13.28 -12.15
N GLU A 61 1.76 13.34 -11.09
CA GLU A 61 3.02 12.60 -11.04
C GLU A 61 2.78 11.09 -11.12
N GLY A 62 1.75 10.57 -10.42
CA GLY A 62 1.38 9.16 -10.47
C GLY A 62 0.96 8.71 -11.86
N LYS A 63 0.12 9.47 -12.56
CA LYS A 63 -0.24 9.21 -13.96
C LYS A 63 0.98 9.22 -14.88
N ALA A 64 1.86 10.21 -14.74
CA ALA A 64 3.09 10.30 -15.52
C ALA A 64 4.03 9.11 -15.24
N ALA A 65 4.17 8.70 -13.99
CA ALA A 65 4.97 7.55 -13.59
C ALA A 65 4.46 6.24 -14.22
N VAL A 66 3.15 5.99 -14.14
CA VAL A 66 2.54 4.79 -14.74
C VAL A 66 2.75 4.75 -16.25
N LYS A 67 2.61 5.90 -16.92
CA LYS A 67 2.88 6.03 -18.35
C LYS A 67 4.35 5.75 -18.68
N SER A 68 5.29 6.31 -17.91
CA SER A 68 6.72 6.06 -18.09
C SER A 68 7.08 4.58 -17.89
N ILE A 69 6.43 3.89 -16.94
CA ILE A 69 6.60 2.45 -16.74
C ILE A 69 6.07 1.66 -17.94
N GLN A 70 4.94 2.05 -18.53
CA GLN A 70 4.43 1.43 -19.73
C GLN A 70 5.40 1.61 -20.91
N GLU A 71 5.87 2.84 -21.14
CA GLU A 71 6.84 3.16 -22.19
C GLU A 71 8.14 2.36 -22.01
N PHE A 72 8.67 2.28 -20.80
CA PHE A 72 9.83 1.46 -20.51
C PHE A 72 9.59 -0.04 -20.82
N HIS A 73 8.40 -0.56 -20.52
CA HIS A 73 8.07 -1.96 -20.83
C HIS A 73 7.90 -2.20 -22.33
N GLN A 74 7.25 -1.29 -23.05
CA GLN A 74 7.05 -1.43 -24.50
C GLN A 74 8.33 -1.12 -25.27
N ASP A 75 8.90 0.06 -25.09
CA ASP A 75 10.02 0.54 -25.89
C ASP A 75 11.38 0.00 -25.41
N GLY A 76 11.56 -0.14 -24.08
CA GLY A 76 12.82 -0.59 -23.50
C GLY A 76 12.96 -2.11 -23.39
N ARG A 77 11.86 -2.85 -23.19
CA ARG A 77 11.85 -4.31 -23.03
C ARG A 77 11.20 -5.07 -24.18
N GLY A 78 10.55 -4.38 -25.13
CA GLY A 78 9.84 -4.99 -26.24
C GLY A 78 8.61 -5.82 -25.80
N TRP A 79 8.01 -5.47 -24.65
CA TRP A 79 6.79 -6.14 -24.20
C TRP A 79 5.57 -5.53 -24.87
N SER A 80 4.49 -6.31 -25.00
CA SER A 80 3.27 -5.81 -25.63
C SER A 80 2.61 -4.66 -24.85
N ASP A 81 2.84 -4.57 -23.55
CA ASP A 81 2.24 -3.56 -22.68
C ASP A 81 2.92 -3.55 -21.28
N ILE A 82 2.48 -2.63 -20.41
CA ILE A 82 2.83 -2.63 -19.00
C ILE A 82 2.68 -4.01 -18.38
N GLY A 83 3.62 -4.45 -17.54
CA GLY A 83 3.66 -5.81 -17.02
C GLY A 83 2.63 -6.11 -15.93
N TYR A 84 2.20 -5.09 -15.19
CA TYR A 84 1.35 -5.20 -14.00
C TYR A 84 -0.14 -5.05 -14.35
N HIS A 85 -1.02 -5.57 -13.47
CA HIS A 85 -2.47 -5.40 -13.57
C HIS A 85 -2.94 -4.11 -12.90
N PHE A 86 -2.30 -3.76 -11.78
CA PHE A 86 -2.57 -2.52 -11.06
C PHE A 86 -1.26 -1.91 -10.58
N LEU A 87 -1.27 -0.59 -10.42
CA LEU A 87 -0.20 0.15 -9.76
C LEU A 87 -0.83 1.02 -8.67
N VAL A 88 -0.08 1.29 -7.60
CA VAL A 88 -0.55 2.10 -6.47
C VAL A 88 0.53 3.10 -6.11
N ASP A 89 0.18 4.38 -6.04
CA ASP A 89 1.11 5.44 -5.67
C ASP A 89 1.16 5.70 -4.15
N MET A 90 1.97 6.66 -3.73
CA MET A 90 2.16 6.99 -2.32
C MET A 90 0.96 7.70 -1.69
N ASP A 91 0.06 8.27 -2.50
CA ASP A 91 -1.21 8.86 -2.05
C ASP A 91 -2.35 7.84 -2.03
N GLY A 92 -2.07 6.59 -2.40
CA GLY A 92 -3.05 5.50 -2.44
C GLY A 92 -3.92 5.50 -3.69
N ASN A 93 -3.61 6.28 -4.72
CA ASN A 93 -4.32 6.19 -5.99
C ASN A 93 -3.98 4.87 -6.67
N ILE A 94 -5.01 4.18 -7.18
CA ILE A 94 -4.89 2.90 -7.88
C ILE A 94 -5.04 3.14 -9.37
N TYR A 95 -4.10 2.66 -10.17
CA TYR A 95 -4.08 2.80 -11.62
C TYR A 95 -4.28 1.44 -12.28
N GLN A 96 -5.12 1.40 -13.31
CA GLN A 96 -5.29 0.21 -14.14
C GLN A 96 -4.08 0.03 -15.05
N GLY A 97 -3.41 -1.11 -14.95
CA GLY A 97 -2.41 -1.57 -15.91
C GLY A 97 -3.05 -2.42 -17.01
N ARG A 98 -2.64 -3.70 -17.16
CA ARG A 98 -3.37 -4.67 -17.99
C ARG A 98 -4.73 -4.98 -17.38
N PRO A 99 -5.74 -5.34 -18.18
CA PRO A 99 -6.95 -5.92 -17.63
C PRO A 99 -6.63 -7.11 -16.71
N GLU A 100 -7.29 -7.19 -15.56
CA GLU A 100 -7.01 -8.23 -14.55
C GLU A 100 -7.30 -9.66 -15.02
N THR A 101 -8.07 -9.80 -16.08
CA THR A 101 -8.43 -11.11 -16.68
C THR A 101 -7.39 -11.67 -17.65
N VAL A 102 -6.38 -10.89 -18.02
CA VAL A 102 -5.35 -11.30 -18.99
C VAL A 102 -4.01 -11.59 -18.32
N LEU A 103 -3.14 -12.33 -18.98
CA LEU A 103 -1.80 -12.63 -18.44
C LEU A 103 -0.97 -11.36 -18.27
N GLY A 104 -0.41 -11.19 -17.08
CA GLY A 104 0.61 -10.19 -16.82
C GLY A 104 1.99 -10.57 -17.37
N ALA A 105 2.94 -9.65 -17.22
CA ALA A 105 4.36 -9.89 -17.53
C ALA A 105 5.22 -9.37 -16.35
N HIS A 106 4.95 -9.83 -15.14
CA HIS A 106 5.55 -9.31 -13.91
C HIS A 106 6.36 -10.34 -13.10
N VAL A 107 6.10 -11.65 -13.29
CA VAL A 107 6.92 -12.73 -12.71
C VAL A 107 7.22 -13.75 -13.81
N GLY A 108 8.41 -13.69 -14.40
CA GLY A 108 8.83 -14.64 -15.46
C GLY A 108 8.65 -16.09 -14.99
N GLY A 109 7.94 -16.91 -15.79
CA GLY A 109 7.64 -18.31 -15.46
C GLY A 109 6.48 -18.52 -14.45
N ALA A 110 5.91 -17.48 -13.85
CA ALA A 110 4.83 -17.60 -12.85
C ALA A 110 3.65 -16.66 -13.08
N ASN A 111 3.50 -16.07 -14.27
CA ASN A 111 2.41 -15.13 -14.58
C ASN A 111 1.03 -15.79 -14.68
N THR A 112 0.94 -17.07 -15.04
CA THR A 112 -0.35 -17.75 -15.19
C THR A 112 -1.11 -17.84 -13.88
N GLY A 113 -2.34 -17.31 -13.87
CA GLY A 113 -3.20 -17.27 -12.70
C GLY A 113 -2.72 -16.31 -11.61
N ASN A 114 -1.90 -15.31 -11.96
CA ASN A 114 -1.21 -14.44 -11.04
C ASN A 114 -1.55 -12.96 -11.33
N ILE A 115 -2.23 -12.31 -10.38
CA ILE A 115 -2.51 -10.88 -10.47
C ILE A 115 -1.37 -10.13 -9.77
N GLY A 116 -0.66 -9.29 -10.53
CA GLY A 116 0.45 -8.48 -10.04
C GLY A 116 0.05 -7.04 -9.79
N VAL A 117 0.36 -6.55 -8.59
CA VAL A 117 0.22 -5.15 -8.18
C VAL A 117 1.60 -4.57 -7.92
N CYS A 118 1.86 -3.37 -8.41
CA CYS A 118 3.13 -2.68 -8.23
C CYS A 118 2.94 -1.39 -7.43
N VAL A 119 3.65 -1.22 -6.33
CA VAL A 119 3.72 0.07 -5.63
C VAL A 119 4.76 0.96 -6.27
N LEU A 120 4.41 2.22 -6.54
CA LEU A 120 5.33 3.23 -7.01
C LEU A 120 6.24 3.65 -5.85
N GLY A 121 7.54 3.70 -6.12
CA GLY A 121 8.56 3.99 -5.12
C GLY A 121 9.65 2.91 -5.06
N CYS A 122 10.64 3.13 -4.19
CA CYS A 122 11.78 2.25 -4.00
C CYS A 122 11.99 1.95 -2.51
N TYR A 123 11.49 0.83 -2.07
CA TYR A 123 11.28 0.48 -0.67
C TYR A 123 12.42 -0.36 -0.09
N HIS A 124 13.59 0.27 0.08
CA HIS A 124 14.74 -0.33 0.77
C HIS A 124 15.16 0.51 1.97
N PRO A 125 15.75 -0.10 3.02
CA PRO A 125 16.29 0.65 4.13
C PRO A 125 17.52 1.48 3.73
N PRO A 126 17.83 2.55 4.48
CA PRO A 126 18.96 3.45 4.18
C PRO A 126 20.33 2.77 4.14
N GLU A 127 20.49 1.63 4.80
CA GLU A 127 21.73 0.87 4.92
C GLU A 127 22.10 0.09 3.65
N THR A 128 21.17 -0.01 2.70
CA THR A 128 21.45 -0.64 1.40
C THR A 128 22.22 0.31 0.50
N SER A 129 23.01 -0.23 -0.41
CA SER A 129 23.72 0.55 -1.43
C SER A 129 22.80 1.20 -2.48
N LEU A 130 21.50 0.94 -2.42
CA LEU A 130 20.51 1.49 -3.32
C LEU A 130 20.09 2.88 -2.83
N PRO A 131 20.06 3.91 -3.69
CA PRO A 131 19.69 5.27 -3.31
C PRO A 131 18.17 5.46 -3.23
N CYS A 132 17.47 4.59 -2.51
CA CYS A 132 16.03 4.61 -2.42
C CYS A 132 15.57 4.12 -1.04
N TYR A 133 14.82 4.97 -0.34
CA TYR A 133 14.50 4.81 1.08
C TYR A 133 13.03 5.06 1.35
N ASP A 134 12.15 4.73 0.39
CA ASP A 134 10.73 4.97 0.56
C ASP A 134 10.15 4.04 1.62
N GLU A 135 9.22 4.56 2.38
CA GLU A 135 8.40 3.80 3.33
C GLU A 135 6.96 3.71 2.80
N MET A 136 6.30 2.60 3.09
CA MET A 136 4.89 2.43 2.76
C MET A 136 4.06 3.49 3.49
N THR A 137 3.34 4.32 2.75
CA THR A 137 2.42 5.28 3.35
C THR A 137 1.15 4.58 3.84
N TYR A 138 0.48 5.21 4.80
CA TYR A 138 -0.84 4.75 5.23
C TYR A 138 -1.83 4.62 4.05
N ALA A 139 -1.87 5.62 3.16
CA ALA A 139 -2.78 5.62 2.02
C ALA A 139 -2.50 4.45 1.06
N THR A 140 -1.23 4.19 0.75
CA THR A 140 -0.82 3.05 -0.08
C THR A 140 -1.20 1.72 0.56
N GLU A 141 -0.92 1.53 1.87
CA GLU A 141 -1.27 0.30 2.59
C GLU A 141 -2.78 0.04 2.55
N LYS A 142 -3.61 1.04 2.85
CA LYS A 142 -5.08 0.91 2.82
C LYS A 142 -5.61 0.59 1.43
N SER A 143 -5.06 1.24 0.41
CA SER A 143 -5.44 0.96 -0.98
C SER A 143 -5.05 -0.45 -1.42
N LEU A 144 -3.88 -0.95 -1.01
CA LEU A 144 -3.46 -2.32 -1.28
C LEU A 144 -4.36 -3.34 -0.59
N ILE A 145 -4.69 -3.13 0.70
CA ILE A 145 -5.60 -4.02 1.43
C ILE A 145 -6.96 -4.06 0.74
N HIS A 146 -7.55 -2.92 0.41
CA HIS A 146 -8.84 -2.86 -0.28
C HIS A 146 -8.78 -3.53 -1.66
N LEU A 147 -7.75 -3.20 -2.47
CA LEU A 147 -7.58 -3.76 -3.81
C LEU A 147 -7.43 -5.28 -3.78
N TYR A 148 -6.55 -5.82 -2.92
CA TYR A 148 -6.36 -7.26 -2.80
C TYR A 148 -7.59 -7.96 -2.20
N SER A 149 -8.33 -7.30 -1.31
CA SER A 149 -9.60 -7.83 -0.79
C SER A 149 -10.64 -7.96 -1.89
N TRP A 150 -10.80 -6.94 -2.73
CA TRP A 150 -11.66 -7.01 -3.89
C TRP A 150 -11.22 -8.09 -4.89
N ILE A 151 -9.92 -8.18 -5.21
CA ILE A 151 -9.40 -9.21 -6.11
C ILE A 151 -9.66 -10.61 -5.54
N ALA A 152 -9.35 -10.83 -4.27
CA ALA A 152 -9.52 -12.11 -3.60
C ALA A 152 -10.98 -12.55 -3.58
N ASP A 153 -11.90 -11.64 -3.25
CA ASP A 153 -13.34 -11.88 -3.22
C ASP A 153 -13.89 -12.14 -4.63
N THR A 154 -13.55 -11.29 -5.61
CA THR A 154 -14.07 -11.36 -6.98
C THR A 154 -13.63 -12.64 -7.70
N TYR A 155 -12.36 -13.02 -7.54
CA TYR A 155 -11.76 -14.15 -8.29
C TYR A 155 -11.62 -15.42 -7.45
N GLY A 156 -12.04 -15.42 -6.20
CA GLY A 156 -11.98 -16.57 -5.30
C GLY A 156 -10.55 -17.00 -4.98
N VAL A 157 -9.63 -16.05 -4.83
CA VAL A 157 -8.23 -16.30 -4.50
C VAL A 157 -8.01 -16.19 -3.01
N ASP A 158 -7.37 -17.18 -2.40
CA ASP A 158 -7.02 -17.13 -0.98
C ASP A 158 -6.00 -15.98 -0.72
N PRO A 159 -6.30 -15.00 0.15
CA PRO A 159 -5.35 -13.94 0.50
C PRO A 159 -3.99 -14.44 1.00
N ASN A 160 -3.93 -15.63 1.60
CA ASN A 160 -2.70 -16.22 2.12
C ASN A 160 -1.68 -16.57 1.04
N VAL A 161 -2.09 -16.60 -0.25
CA VAL A 161 -1.17 -16.82 -1.37
C VAL A 161 -0.44 -15.56 -1.82
N LEU A 162 -0.75 -14.37 -1.25
CA LEU A 162 -0.05 -13.13 -1.57
C LEU A 162 1.44 -13.25 -1.26
N LYS A 163 2.29 -12.99 -2.24
CA LYS A 163 3.75 -13.08 -2.20
C LYS A 163 4.39 -11.79 -2.69
N GLY A 164 5.63 -11.55 -2.26
CA GLY A 164 6.52 -10.63 -2.95
C GLY A 164 7.13 -11.29 -4.20
N HIS A 165 7.59 -10.49 -5.16
CA HIS A 165 8.26 -11.04 -6.35
C HIS A 165 9.44 -11.96 -5.99
N ARG A 166 10.22 -11.60 -4.96
CA ARG A 166 11.37 -12.40 -4.48
C ARG A 166 11.03 -13.82 -4.04
N ASP A 167 9.79 -14.07 -3.64
CA ASP A 167 9.35 -15.38 -3.11
C ASP A 167 9.19 -16.44 -4.21
N TYR A 168 9.30 -16.07 -5.49
CA TYR A 168 9.18 -17.03 -6.60
C TYR A 168 10.53 -17.66 -6.94
N PHE A 169 11.57 -16.86 -7.15
CA PHE A 169 12.84 -17.37 -7.66
C PHE A 169 14.08 -16.86 -6.91
N GLY A 170 13.90 -15.96 -5.95
CA GLY A 170 15.01 -15.42 -5.14
C GLY A 170 16.04 -14.57 -5.91
N THR A 171 15.71 -14.15 -7.15
CA THR A 171 16.64 -13.41 -8.04
C THR A 171 16.48 -11.89 -7.98
N THR A 172 15.62 -11.40 -7.10
CA THR A 172 15.28 -9.99 -6.97
C THR A 172 15.02 -9.63 -5.51
N SER A 173 15.27 -8.37 -5.13
CA SER A 173 14.88 -7.81 -3.83
C SER A 173 13.45 -7.24 -3.80
N CYS A 174 12.74 -7.27 -4.92
CA CYS A 174 11.35 -6.81 -5.04
C CYS A 174 10.39 -7.59 -4.12
N PRO A 175 9.49 -6.96 -3.35
CA PRO A 175 9.03 -5.56 -3.42
C PRO A 175 9.82 -4.57 -2.55
N GLY A 176 11.03 -4.87 -2.14
CA GLY A 176 11.84 -4.07 -1.24
C GLY A 176 11.81 -4.54 0.21
N ASP A 177 12.89 -4.28 0.93
CA ASP A 177 13.08 -4.78 2.30
C ASP A 177 12.22 -4.05 3.34
N ASN A 178 11.68 -2.85 3.00
CA ASN A 178 10.72 -2.14 3.84
C ASN A 178 9.28 -2.66 3.65
N VAL A 179 8.97 -3.31 2.54
CA VAL A 179 7.62 -3.79 2.20
C VAL A 179 7.45 -5.29 2.40
N TRP A 180 8.46 -6.07 2.06
CA TRP A 180 8.36 -7.53 2.15
C TRP A 180 8.00 -8.07 3.54
N PRO A 181 8.54 -7.52 4.67
CA PRO A 181 8.17 -7.96 6.01
C PRO A 181 6.72 -7.63 6.40
N MET A 182 6.04 -6.72 5.67
CA MET A 182 4.64 -6.36 5.92
C MET A 182 3.64 -7.39 5.37
N LEU A 183 4.06 -8.26 4.44
CA LEU A 183 3.17 -9.21 3.76
C LEU A 183 2.38 -10.14 4.69
N PRO A 184 2.95 -10.70 5.77
CA PRO A 184 2.18 -11.53 6.69
C PRO A 184 1.02 -10.77 7.35
N GLN A 185 1.24 -9.53 7.78
CA GLN A 185 0.20 -8.69 8.36
C GLN A 185 -0.80 -8.26 7.29
N MET A 186 -0.36 -7.87 6.10
CA MET A 186 -1.23 -7.50 5.00
C MET A 186 -2.20 -8.64 4.62
N ARG A 187 -1.75 -9.90 4.60
CA ARG A 187 -2.64 -11.06 4.39
C ARG A 187 -3.74 -11.15 5.44
N ALA A 188 -3.38 -10.97 6.71
CA ALA A 188 -4.34 -10.97 7.81
C ALA A 188 -5.35 -9.82 7.68
N ASP A 189 -4.88 -8.62 7.36
CA ASP A 189 -5.73 -7.44 7.18
C ASP A 189 -6.69 -7.60 5.97
N ILE A 190 -6.25 -8.23 4.88
CA ILE A 190 -7.10 -8.56 3.73
C ILE A 190 -8.22 -9.54 4.14
N VAL A 191 -7.89 -10.59 4.89
CA VAL A 191 -8.89 -11.55 5.39
C VAL A 191 -9.93 -10.83 6.26
N LEU A 192 -9.48 -9.98 7.17
CA LEU A 192 -10.35 -9.23 8.06
C LEU A 192 -11.20 -8.20 7.31
N PHE A 193 -10.63 -7.53 6.31
CA PHE A 193 -11.38 -6.63 5.43
C PHE A 193 -12.52 -7.35 4.70
N ILE A 194 -12.26 -8.54 4.17
CA ILE A 194 -13.29 -9.36 3.50
C ILE A 194 -14.38 -9.76 4.47
N GLN A 195 -14.04 -10.09 5.72
CA GLN A 195 -15.01 -10.57 6.73
C GLN A 195 -15.86 -9.45 7.33
N PHE A 196 -15.28 -8.29 7.59
CA PHE A 196 -15.87 -7.22 8.40
C PHE A 196 -16.02 -5.87 7.67
N GLY A 197 -15.54 -5.77 6.43
CA GLY A 197 -15.53 -4.51 5.69
C GLY A 197 -14.42 -3.55 6.12
N GLN A 198 -14.61 -2.27 5.82
CA GLN A 198 -13.61 -1.21 6.05
C GLN A 198 -13.54 -0.76 7.52
N GLN A 199 -13.37 -1.68 8.46
CA GLN A 199 -13.15 -1.34 9.86
C GLN A 199 -11.75 -1.77 10.31
N PRO A 200 -11.06 -0.96 11.13
CA PRO A 200 -9.80 -1.39 11.70
C PRO A 200 -10.03 -2.57 12.63
N THR A 201 -9.15 -3.55 12.57
CA THR A 201 -9.23 -4.78 13.36
C THR A 201 -8.19 -4.83 14.46
N ARG A 202 -7.28 -3.86 14.48
CA ARG A 202 -6.23 -3.68 15.50
C ARG A 202 -5.96 -2.21 15.74
N TYR A 203 -5.42 -1.89 16.90
CA TYR A 203 -4.81 -0.59 17.14
C TYR A 203 -3.52 -0.47 16.31
N ALA A 204 -3.33 0.65 15.64
CA ALA A 204 -2.11 0.93 14.88
C ALA A 204 -1.81 2.42 14.87
N LEU A 205 -0.53 2.78 14.93
CA LEU A 205 -0.02 4.12 14.67
C LEU A 205 0.85 4.08 13.42
N PHE A 206 0.58 4.93 12.44
CA PHE A 206 1.30 4.93 11.17
C PHE A 206 2.33 6.04 11.12
N GLN A 207 3.31 5.91 10.23
CA GLN A 207 4.26 6.97 9.94
C GLN A 207 3.51 8.20 9.42
N ASN A 208 3.86 9.38 9.96
CA ASN A 208 3.28 10.63 9.48
C ASN A 208 3.68 10.89 8.01
N TYR A 209 2.79 11.50 7.27
CA TYR A 209 3.05 11.86 5.88
C TYR A 209 2.54 13.28 5.57
N PRO A 210 3.38 14.09 4.89
CA PRO A 210 4.77 13.84 4.52
C PRO A 210 5.74 13.76 5.72
N ASN A 211 6.88 13.07 5.54
CA ASN A 211 8.00 13.05 6.48
C ASN A 211 9.33 12.88 5.70
N PRO A 212 10.27 13.84 5.70
CA PRO A 212 10.18 15.14 6.37
C PRO A 212 9.05 16.02 5.84
N PHE A 213 8.55 16.95 6.67
CA PHE A 213 7.45 17.83 6.30
C PHE A 213 7.81 19.31 6.46
N ASN A 214 7.10 20.15 5.70
CA ASN A 214 7.18 21.61 5.79
C ASN A 214 5.76 22.15 6.05
N ALA A 215 5.63 22.89 7.12
CA ALA A 215 4.43 23.44 7.69
C ALA A 215 3.47 22.40 8.29
N THR A 216 2.98 21.40 7.57
CA THR A 216 1.94 20.47 8.04
C THR A 216 2.26 19.03 7.70
N THR A 217 1.89 18.12 8.60
CA THR A 217 1.93 16.68 8.37
C THR A 217 0.68 16.02 8.96
N THR A 218 0.25 14.91 8.37
CA THR A 218 -0.89 14.13 8.85
C THR A 218 -0.41 12.89 9.60
N LEU A 219 -0.98 12.67 10.78
CA LEU A 219 -0.80 11.45 11.57
C LEU A 219 -2.04 10.58 11.39
N HIS A 220 -1.82 9.30 11.05
CA HIS A 220 -2.89 8.31 10.92
C HIS A 220 -2.78 7.27 12.03
N TYR A 221 -3.92 6.83 12.52
CA TYR A 221 -4.01 5.76 13.52
C TYR A 221 -5.34 5.03 13.43
N ASP A 222 -5.34 3.77 13.81
CA ASP A 222 -6.50 2.89 13.74
C ASP A 222 -7.00 2.58 15.15
N VAL A 223 -8.31 2.69 15.34
CA VAL A 223 -9.01 2.37 16.60
C VAL A 223 -10.03 1.27 16.30
N PRO A 224 -9.83 0.02 16.75
CA PRO A 224 -10.71 -1.10 16.41
C PRO A 224 -12.00 -1.15 17.24
N GLU A 225 -12.01 -0.53 18.42
CA GLU A 225 -13.15 -0.48 19.34
C GLU A 225 -13.18 0.86 20.08
N ILE A 226 -14.28 1.20 20.72
CA ILE A 226 -14.40 2.44 21.51
C ILE A 226 -13.31 2.44 22.57
N SER A 227 -12.46 3.48 22.57
CA SER A 227 -11.29 3.54 23.43
C SER A 227 -10.87 4.97 23.74
N GLN A 228 -10.29 5.14 24.93
CA GLN A 228 -9.55 6.37 25.23
C GLN A 228 -8.31 6.44 24.34
N VAL A 229 -8.17 7.55 23.62
CA VAL A 229 -7.02 7.83 22.74
C VAL A 229 -6.28 9.05 23.23
N THR A 230 -4.97 8.92 23.41
CA THR A 230 -4.07 10.05 23.66
C THR A 230 -2.99 10.06 22.59
N LEU A 231 -2.85 11.18 21.88
CA LEU A 231 -1.81 11.39 20.87
C LEU A 231 -1.05 12.68 21.18
N THR A 232 0.21 12.53 21.56
CA THR A 232 1.04 13.64 22.07
C THR A 232 2.34 13.75 21.29
N ILE A 233 2.75 14.98 21.01
CA ILE A 233 4.03 15.30 20.36
C ILE A 233 5.05 15.73 21.40
N TYR A 234 6.27 15.25 21.25
CA TYR A 234 7.42 15.51 22.12
C TYR A 234 8.62 16.04 21.31
N ASP A 235 9.43 16.85 21.95
CA ASP A 235 10.75 17.24 21.42
C ASP A 235 11.81 16.14 21.69
N ILE A 236 13.05 16.38 21.22
CA ILE A 236 14.16 15.43 21.36
C ILE A 236 14.59 15.19 22.83
N LEU A 237 14.18 16.06 23.75
CA LEU A 237 14.44 15.92 25.19
C LEU A 237 13.29 15.24 25.94
N GLY A 238 12.25 14.77 25.20
CA GLY A 238 11.07 14.13 25.75
C GLY A 238 10.09 15.10 26.41
N ARG A 239 10.24 16.41 26.22
CA ARG A 239 9.28 17.41 26.71
C ARG A 239 8.07 17.46 25.80
N GLU A 240 6.90 17.51 26.41
CA GLU A 240 5.64 17.63 25.68
C GLU A 240 5.55 18.98 24.95
N VAL A 241 5.34 18.90 23.63
CA VAL A 241 5.13 20.03 22.72
C VAL A 241 3.64 20.38 22.65
N ILE A 242 2.81 19.38 22.38
CA ILE A 242 1.36 19.50 22.30
C ILE A 242 0.69 18.11 22.38
N THR A 243 -0.47 18.04 23.00
CA THR A 243 -1.36 16.89 22.89
C THR A 243 -2.43 17.19 21.85
N LEU A 244 -2.45 16.42 20.77
CA LEU A 244 -3.36 16.60 19.64
C LEU A 244 -4.71 15.92 19.88
N VAL A 245 -4.70 14.79 20.58
CA VAL A 245 -5.90 14.02 20.93
C VAL A 245 -5.81 13.60 22.39
N ASN A 246 -6.90 13.74 23.13
CA ASN A 246 -7.06 13.19 24.49
C ASN A 246 -8.55 13.04 24.79
N GLU A 247 -9.17 12.02 24.18
CA GLU A 247 -10.61 11.79 24.29
C GLU A 247 -10.97 10.32 24.04
N GLU A 248 -12.19 9.93 24.43
CA GLU A 248 -12.77 8.66 23.99
C GLU A 248 -13.16 8.75 22.52
N GLN A 249 -12.71 7.81 21.71
CA GLN A 249 -13.02 7.74 20.30
C GLN A 249 -13.70 6.43 19.93
N HIS A 250 -14.67 6.52 19.02
CA HIS A 250 -15.27 5.36 18.37
C HIS A 250 -14.29 4.68 17.42
N TYR A 251 -14.54 3.39 17.13
CA TYR A 251 -13.77 2.64 16.13
C TYR A 251 -13.72 3.37 14.79
N GLY A 252 -12.67 3.14 14.05
CA GLY A 252 -12.48 3.71 12.70
C GLY A 252 -11.03 4.08 12.42
N TYR A 253 -10.79 4.33 11.14
CA TYR A 253 -9.54 4.90 10.64
C TYR A 253 -9.51 6.38 10.94
N LYS A 254 -8.53 6.83 11.70
CA LYS A 254 -8.44 8.19 12.22
C LYS A 254 -7.26 8.94 11.59
N ARG A 255 -7.43 10.25 11.50
CA ARG A 255 -6.34 11.14 11.09
C ARG A 255 -6.41 12.44 11.86
N ILE A 256 -5.25 13.05 12.07
CA ILE A 256 -5.13 14.39 12.62
C ILE A 256 -3.92 15.08 12.01
N ASP A 257 -4.07 16.35 11.70
CA ASP A 257 -3.00 17.16 11.15
C ASP A 257 -2.27 17.90 12.27
N TRP A 258 -0.95 18.00 12.12
CA TRP A 258 -0.13 18.88 12.95
C TRP A 258 0.56 19.93 12.07
N ASP A 259 0.38 21.18 12.43
CA ASP A 259 0.87 22.36 11.70
C ASP A 259 2.19 22.91 12.25
N GLY A 260 2.91 22.14 13.05
CA GLY A 260 4.18 22.58 13.64
C GLY A 260 4.02 23.57 14.79
N ARG A 261 2.86 23.67 15.45
CA ARG A 261 2.64 24.55 16.59
C ARG A 261 2.63 23.79 17.91
N GLY A 262 3.16 24.44 18.94
CA GLY A 262 3.11 23.95 20.32
C GLY A 262 1.84 24.42 21.06
N LYS A 263 1.73 24.07 22.35
CA LYS A 263 0.60 24.44 23.24
C LYS A 263 0.26 25.93 23.25
N THR A 264 1.24 26.80 23.05
CA THR A 264 1.05 28.25 23.04
C THR A 264 0.58 28.81 21.70
N GLY A 265 0.40 27.95 20.69
CA GLY A 265 0.03 28.33 19.33
C GLY A 265 1.19 28.89 18.48
N HIS A 266 2.40 28.99 19.05
CA HIS A 266 3.58 29.41 18.31
C HIS A 266 4.22 28.25 17.57
N LEU A 267 4.79 28.54 16.37
CA LEU A 267 5.56 27.57 15.62
C LEU A 267 6.76 27.10 16.46
N VAL A 268 7.03 25.82 16.41
CA VAL A 268 8.21 25.22 17.03
C VAL A 268 9.42 25.28 16.09
N ALA A 269 10.62 25.12 16.62
CA ALA A 269 11.82 25.15 15.82
C ALA A 269 11.89 23.95 14.85
N PRO A 270 12.48 24.10 13.66
CA PRO A 270 12.82 22.96 12.80
C PRO A 270 13.65 21.93 13.56
N GLY A 271 13.41 20.64 13.29
CA GLY A 271 14.13 19.58 13.97
C GLY A 271 13.40 18.24 14.02
N ILE A 272 13.91 17.36 14.87
CA ILE A 272 13.35 16.04 15.11
C ILE A 272 12.34 16.14 16.25
N TYR A 273 11.17 15.53 16.03
CA TYR A 273 10.09 15.37 16.99
C TYR A 273 9.67 13.91 17.06
N PHE A 274 9.03 13.56 18.16
CA PHE A 274 8.42 12.25 18.35
C PHE A 274 6.93 12.43 18.63
N TYR A 275 6.10 11.55 18.12
CA TYR A 275 4.71 11.47 18.50
C TYR A 275 4.40 10.10 19.09
N ARG A 276 3.67 10.11 20.20
CA ARG A 276 3.28 8.91 20.94
C ARG A 276 1.76 8.81 20.96
N ALA A 277 1.27 7.63 20.56
CA ALA A 277 -0.12 7.25 20.76
C ALA A 277 -0.24 6.25 21.91
N VAL A 278 -1.25 6.46 22.74
CA VAL A 278 -1.73 5.51 23.75
C VAL A 278 -3.20 5.25 23.43
N MET A 279 -3.52 4.01 23.03
CA MET A 279 -4.86 3.62 22.55
C MET A 279 -5.12 2.18 23.01
N GLY A 280 -6.08 1.95 23.92
CA GLY A 280 -6.30 0.63 24.50
C GLY A 280 -5.00 -0.01 25.00
N PRO A 281 -4.61 -1.20 24.53
CA PRO A 281 -3.36 -1.85 24.93
C PRO A 281 -2.12 -1.31 24.17
N LEU A 282 -2.29 -0.51 23.13
CA LEU A 282 -1.18 0.00 22.31
C LEU A 282 -0.55 1.24 22.93
N THR A 283 0.77 1.21 23.07
CA THR A 283 1.62 2.40 23.26
C THR A 283 2.72 2.36 22.21
N GLU A 284 2.68 3.27 21.27
CA GLU A 284 3.64 3.34 20.18
C GLU A 284 4.16 4.76 20.00
N THR A 285 5.43 4.88 19.63
CA THR A 285 6.11 6.16 19.38
C THR A 285 6.82 6.12 18.04
N LYS A 286 6.63 7.17 17.24
CA LYS A 286 7.29 7.34 15.95
C LYS A 286 8.04 8.66 15.87
N LYS A 287 9.02 8.72 14.97
CA LYS A 287 9.86 9.89 14.71
C LYS A 287 9.34 10.65 13.50
N MET A 288 9.39 11.97 13.55
CA MET A 288 9.14 12.86 12.42
C MET A 288 10.16 14.01 12.36
N VAL A 289 10.31 14.59 11.17
CA VAL A 289 11.26 15.66 10.90
C VAL A 289 10.53 16.87 10.34
N LEU A 290 10.55 17.98 11.08
CA LEU A 290 10.03 19.27 10.64
C LEU A 290 11.16 20.02 9.93
N LEU A 291 10.94 20.38 8.67
CA LEU A 291 11.79 21.28 7.90
C LEU A 291 11.45 22.76 8.20
N LYS A 292 12.13 23.66 7.54
CA LYS A 292 11.95 25.09 7.76
C LYS A 292 10.73 25.62 7.00
#